data_d5952537a00d646da0a58153b4421252
#
_entry.id   d5952537a00d646da0a58153b4421252
#
_cell.length_a   1.000
_cell.length_b   1.000
_cell.length_c   1.000
_cell.angle_alpha   90.00
_cell.angle_beta   90.00
_cell.angle_gamma   90.00
#
_symmetry.space_group_name_H-M   'P 1'
#
loop_
_entity.id
_entity.type
_entity.pdbx_description
1 polymer ?
#
loop_
_entity_poly.entity_id
_entity_poly.type
_entity_poly.pdbx_seq_one_letter_code
_entity_poly.pdbx_strand_id
1 'polypeptide(L)'
;MNNRLFYGDNLEILRSREYFPDECVDLIYLDPPFNSNRNYNVLFKSESGADSEAQITAFEDTWHWGETAEDTYHDLIVNAPEKVSTAIEALLNLIDRNQMMAYLVMMTARLVELRRVLKPTGSLYLHCDDSA
;
A
#
# COMPACT_ATOMS: atom_id res chain seq x y z
N MET A 1 11.45 14.42 19.14
CA MET A 1 10.73 13.41 18.33
C MET A 1 11.67 12.23 18.10
N ASN A 2 11.25 11.02 18.39
CA ASN A 2 12.11 9.85 18.20
C ASN A 2 11.82 9.25 16.80
N ASN A 3 12.88 8.96 16.04
CA ASN A 3 12.73 8.21 14.81
C ASN A 3 12.25 6.79 15.12
N ARG A 4 11.30 6.31 14.35
CA ARG A 4 10.73 4.96 14.48
C ARG A 4 10.76 4.26 13.14
N LEU A 5 11.08 2.99 13.16
CA LEU A 5 10.98 2.09 12.02
C LEU A 5 9.92 1.04 12.35
N PHE A 6 8.94 0.87 11.45
CA PHE A 6 7.92 -0.15 11.56
C PHE A 6 8.15 -1.23 10.49
N TYR A 7 8.00 -2.48 10.88
CA TYR A 7 8.06 -3.62 9.97
C TYR A 7 6.69 -4.31 9.94
N GLY A 8 6.17 -4.52 8.74
CA GLY A 8 4.87 -5.16 8.52
C GLY A 8 4.06 -4.49 7.42
N ASP A 9 2.80 -4.90 7.26
CA ASP A 9 1.88 -4.22 6.35
C ASP A 9 1.62 -2.79 6.85
N ASN A 10 1.94 -1.82 6.03
CA ASN A 10 1.80 -0.42 6.38
C ASN A 10 0.34 0.01 6.61
N LEU A 11 -0.64 -0.66 6.00
CA LEU A 11 -2.06 -0.35 6.21
C LEU A 11 -2.49 -0.62 7.66
N GLU A 12 -2.09 -1.76 8.22
CA GLU A 12 -2.38 -2.09 9.61
C GLU A 12 -1.71 -1.11 10.58
N ILE A 13 -0.45 -0.77 10.30
CA ILE A 13 0.32 0.18 11.10
C ILE A 13 -0.31 1.58 11.05
N LEU A 14 -0.70 2.06 9.86
CA LEU A 14 -1.35 3.36 9.67
C LEU A 14 -2.71 3.45 10.37
N ARG A 15 -3.46 2.36 10.43
CA ARG A 15 -4.76 2.30 11.13
C ARG A 15 -4.63 2.41 12.65
N SER A 16 -3.46 2.16 13.21
CA SER A 16 -3.22 2.34 14.64
C SER A 16 -3.19 3.82 15.02
N ARG A 17 -4.25 4.29 15.68
CA ARG A 17 -4.31 5.68 16.16
C ARG A 17 -3.34 5.97 17.31
N GLU A 18 -2.80 4.96 17.95
CA GLU A 18 -1.72 5.08 18.93
C GLU A 18 -0.41 5.55 18.27
N TYR A 19 -0.10 5.00 17.10
CA TYR A 19 1.10 5.37 16.36
C TYR A 19 0.88 6.56 15.44
N PHE A 20 -0.27 6.61 14.80
CA PHE A 20 -0.63 7.62 13.81
C PHE A 20 -2.01 8.24 14.11
N PRO A 21 -2.06 9.21 15.06
CA PRO A 21 -3.27 10.01 15.25
C PRO A 21 -3.63 10.80 13.99
N ASP A 22 -4.82 11.36 13.96
CA ASP A 22 -5.27 12.20 12.86
C ASP A 22 -4.38 13.45 12.75
N GLU A 23 -4.10 13.89 11.53
CA GLU A 23 -3.37 15.15 11.24
C GLU A 23 -2.01 15.27 11.98
N CYS A 24 -1.24 14.18 12.05
CA CYS A 24 0.03 14.16 12.78
C CYS A 24 1.27 14.27 11.90
N VAL A 25 1.13 14.15 10.58
CA VAL A 25 2.25 14.05 9.63
C VAL A 25 2.29 15.27 8.72
N ASP A 26 3.48 15.86 8.55
CA ASP A 26 3.71 17.01 7.69
C ASP A 26 4.06 16.62 6.24
N LEU A 27 4.75 15.49 6.07
CA LEU A 27 5.21 15.02 4.76
C LEU A 27 5.06 13.50 4.68
N ILE A 28 4.49 13.05 3.57
CA ILE A 28 4.42 11.65 3.20
C ILE A 28 5.14 11.46 1.87
N TYR A 29 6.06 10.50 1.81
CA TYR A 29 6.68 10.03 0.58
C TYR A 29 6.38 8.55 0.42
N LEU A 30 5.71 8.21 -0.68
CA LEU A 30 5.31 6.84 -1.01
C LEU A 30 6.13 6.30 -2.16
N ASP A 31 6.68 5.13 -1.96
CA ASP A 31 7.39 4.36 -2.99
C ASP A 31 6.85 2.91 -2.99
N PRO A 32 5.59 2.71 -3.42
CA PRO A 32 4.98 1.39 -3.43
C PRO A 32 5.51 0.53 -4.58
N PRO A 33 5.29 -0.79 -4.54
CA PRO A 33 5.54 -1.66 -5.68
C PRO A 33 4.77 -1.18 -6.91
N PHE A 34 5.46 -1.15 -8.09
CA PHE A 34 4.91 -0.58 -9.33
C PHE A 34 4.03 -1.53 -10.14
N ASN A 35 3.82 -2.76 -9.67
CA ASN A 35 3.09 -3.78 -10.42
C ASN A 35 3.80 -4.24 -11.72
N SER A 36 5.14 -4.24 -11.71
CA SER A 36 6.00 -4.56 -12.85
C SER A 36 6.29 -6.06 -13.02
N ASN A 37 5.64 -6.95 -12.26
CA ASN A 37 5.89 -8.41 -12.21
C ASN A 37 7.30 -8.78 -11.71
N ARG A 38 7.87 -8.00 -10.83
CA ARG A 38 9.17 -8.27 -10.20
C ARG A 38 9.02 -8.49 -8.71
N ASN A 39 9.80 -9.42 -8.17
CA ASN A 39 9.90 -9.64 -6.74
C ASN A 39 11.16 -8.99 -6.19
N TYR A 40 11.02 -8.24 -5.11
CA TYR A 40 12.13 -7.62 -4.40
C TYR A 40 12.52 -8.50 -3.22
N ASN A 41 13.75 -9.02 -3.28
CA ASN A 41 14.31 -9.89 -2.26
C ASN A 41 15.47 -9.20 -1.54
N VAL A 42 15.56 -9.40 -0.24
CA VAL A 42 16.76 -9.07 0.53
C VAL A 42 17.75 -10.23 0.38
N LEU A 43 18.80 -10.01 -0.40
CA LEU A 43 19.85 -11.00 -0.64
C LEU A 43 20.96 -10.87 0.40
N PHE A 44 21.06 -11.84 1.28
CA PHE A 44 22.25 -12.04 2.09
C PHE A 44 23.14 -13.08 1.40
N LYS A 45 24.28 -12.64 0.83
CA LYS A 45 25.27 -13.55 0.29
C LYS A 45 26.17 -14.03 1.41
N SER A 46 26.38 -15.34 1.52
CA SER A 46 27.44 -15.90 2.33
C SER A 46 28.80 -15.62 1.70
N GLU A 47 29.87 -15.69 2.48
CA GLU A 47 31.25 -15.52 1.98
C GLU A 47 31.61 -16.53 0.86
N SER A 48 30.89 -17.63 0.76
CA SER A 48 31.04 -18.64 -0.30
C SER A 48 30.30 -18.27 -1.61
N GLY A 49 29.57 -17.15 -1.64
CA GLY A 49 28.80 -16.71 -2.82
C GLY A 49 27.53 -17.49 -3.09
N ALA A 50 27.17 -18.44 -2.24
CA ALA A 50 25.87 -19.12 -2.30
C ALA A 50 24.78 -18.25 -1.69
N ASP A 51 23.56 -18.35 -2.24
CA ASP A 51 22.40 -17.68 -1.66
C ASP A 51 22.18 -18.21 -0.23
N SER A 52 22.02 -17.28 0.72
CA SER A 52 21.74 -17.65 2.10
C SER A 52 20.34 -18.26 2.19
N GLU A 53 20.17 -19.31 3.00
CA GLU A 53 18.84 -19.84 3.38
C GLU A 53 17.96 -18.78 4.08
N ALA A 54 18.54 -17.66 4.49
CA ALA A 54 17.86 -16.51 5.09
C ALA A 54 17.38 -15.49 4.05
N GLN A 55 17.25 -15.85 2.78
CA GLN A 55 16.65 -14.98 1.77
C GLN A 55 15.18 -14.76 2.12
N ILE A 56 14.82 -13.52 2.41
CA ILE A 56 13.44 -13.13 2.70
C ILE A 56 12.94 -12.30 1.53
N THR A 57 11.81 -12.71 0.96
CA THR A 57 11.07 -11.85 0.02
C THR A 57 10.58 -10.63 0.78
N ALA A 58 11.11 -9.45 0.44
CA ALA A 58 10.74 -8.21 1.11
C ALA A 58 9.31 -7.80 0.75
N PHE A 59 8.96 -7.90 -0.53
CA PHE A 59 7.61 -7.72 -1.05
C PHE A 59 7.56 -8.16 -2.52
N GLU A 60 6.36 -8.42 -3.00
CA GLU A 60 6.09 -8.66 -4.41
C GLU A 60 5.76 -7.32 -5.11
N ASP A 61 6.31 -7.11 -6.30
CA ASP A 61 6.01 -5.94 -7.12
C ASP A 61 4.72 -6.13 -7.96
N THR A 62 3.94 -7.12 -7.61
CA THR A 62 2.75 -7.48 -8.36
C THR A 62 1.60 -7.70 -7.41
N TRP A 63 0.51 -7.01 -7.67
CA TRP A 63 -0.75 -7.19 -6.97
C TRP A 63 -1.61 -8.20 -7.71
N HIS A 64 -2.24 -9.09 -6.97
CA HIS A 64 -3.16 -10.09 -7.53
C HIS A 64 -4.55 -9.92 -6.93
N TRP A 65 -5.58 -10.08 -7.76
CA TRP A 65 -6.92 -10.16 -7.25
C TRP A 65 -7.13 -11.51 -6.58
N GLY A 66 -7.28 -11.49 -5.28
CA GLY A 66 -7.51 -12.64 -4.42
C GLY A 66 -8.33 -12.23 -3.20
N GLU A 67 -8.39 -13.08 -2.20
CA GLU A 67 -9.18 -12.86 -0.99
C GLU A 67 -8.87 -11.51 -0.32
N THR A 68 -7.59 -11.18 -0.16
CA THR A 68 -7.18 -9.90 0.45
C THR A 68 -7.67 -8.69 -0.34
N ALA A 69 -7.62 -8.72 -1.67
CA ALA A 69 -8.13 -7.62 -2.50
C ALA A 69 -9.65 -7.53 -2.43
N GLU A 70 -10.35 -8.66 -2.46
CA GLU A 70 -11.81 -8.72 -2.30
C GLU A 70 -12.25 -8.17 -0.95
N ASP A 71 -11.63 -8.59 0.14
CA ASP A 71 -11.92 -8.11 1.50
C ASP A 71 -11.65 -6.61 1.63
N THR A 72 -10.54 -6.13 1.07
CA THR A 72 -10.21 -4.70 1.06
C THR A 72 -11.22 -3.90 0.23
N TYR A 73 -11.65 -4.42 -0.91
CA TYR A 73 -12.72 -3.81 -1.72
C TYR A 73 -14.01 -3.66 -0.91
N HIS A 74 -14.46 -4.73 -0.25
CA HIS A 74 -15.67 -4.68 0.58
C HIS A 74 -15.53 -3.71 1.75
N ASP A 75 -14.37 -3.65 2.40
CA ASP A 75 -14.09 -2.67 3.45
C ASP A 75 -14.20 -1.23 2.93
N LEU A 76 -13.66 -0.95 1.75
CA LEU A 76 -13.77 0.37 1.11
C LEU A 76 -15.21 0.74 0.77
N ILE A 77 -16.01 -0.20 0.26
CA ILE A 77 -17.42 0.07 -0.07
C ILE A 77 -18.22 0.42 1.20
N VAL A 78 -17.94 -0.24 2.31
CA VAL A 78 -18.70 -0.06 3.55
C VAL A 78 -18.19 1.11 4.38
N ASN A 79 -16.89 1.29 4.51
CA ASN A 79 -16.29 2.16 5.52
C ASN A 79 -15.57 3.40 4.96
N ALA A 80 -15.23 3.43 3.66
CA ALA A 80 -14.57 4.60 3.08
C ALA A 80 -15.55 5.78 2.90
N PRO A 81 -15.04 7.01 2.73
CA PRO A 81 -15.87 8.15 2.35
C PRO A 81 -16.68 7.85 1.07
N GLU A 82 -17.90 8.32 1.00
CA GLU A 82 -18.86 8.02 -0.09
C GLU A 82 -18.28 8.24 -1.50
N LYS A 83 -17.52 9.33 -1.70
CA LYS A 83 -16.88 9.60 -2.99
C LYS A 83 -15.82 8.56 -3.36
N VAL A 84 -15.12 8.03 -2.37
CA VAL A 84 -14.10 6.99 -2.57
C VAL A 84 -14.76 5.66 -2.91
N SER A 85 -15.77 5.25 -2.13
CA SER A 85 -16.52 4.01 -2.39
C SER A 85 -17.19 4.03 -3.76
N THR A 86 -17.82 5.15 -4.13
CA THR A 86 -18.44 5.33 -5.46
C THR A 86 -17.40 5.22 -6.59
N ALA A 87 -16.23 5.84 -6.44
CA ALA A 87 -15.18 5.79 -7.44
C ALA A 87 -14.60 4.37 -7.61
N ILE A 88 -14.35 3.67 -6.51
CA ILE A 88 -13.84 2.29 -6.55
C ILE A 88 -14.85 1.32 -7.16
N GLU A 89 -16.14 1.46 -6.83
CA GLU A 89 -17.20 0.67 -7.45
C GLU A 89 -17.29 0.90 -8.97
N ALA A 90 -17.23 2.16 -9.40
CA ALA A 90 -17.22 2.51 -10.82
C ALA A 90 -16.00 1.92 -11.56
N LEU A 91 -14.82 1.97 -10.94
CA LEU A 91 -13.61 1.37 -11.52
C LEU A 91 -13.74 -0.15 -11.63
N LEU A 92 -14.27 -0.82 -10.61
CA LEU A 92 -14.50 -2.27 -10.69
C LEU A 92 -15.45 -2.63 -11.84
N ASN A 93 -16.51 -1.86 -12.02
CA ASN A 93 -17.47 -2.07 -13.12
C ASN A 93 -16.83 -1.80 -14.50
N LEU A 94 -15.82 -0.94 -14.58
CA LEU A 94 -15.17 -0.57 -15.82
C LEU A 94 -14.07 -1.56 -16.25
N ILE A 95 -13.21 -1.98 -15.32
CA ILE A 95 -12.01 -2.76 -15.63
C ILE A 95 -12.05 -4.19 -15.12
N ASP A 96 -13.08 -4.54 -14.34
CA ASP A 96 -13.29 -5.86 -13.75
C ASP A 96 -12.19 -6.26 -12.73
N ARG A 97 -12.30 -7.48 -12.18
CA ARG A 97 -11.36 -8.06 -11.20
C ARG A 97 -10.10 -8.55 -11.90
N ASN A 98 -9.11 -7.68 -11.93
CA ASN A 98 -7.81 -7.96 -12.53
C ASN A 98 -6.68 -7.40 -11.66
N GLN A 99 -5.45 -7.57 -12.12
CA GLN A 99 -4.25 -7.11 -11.44
C GLN A 99 -4.24 -5.60 -11.21
N MET A 100 -4.66 -4.83 -12.19
CA MET A 100 -4.77 -3.37 -12.08
C MET A 100 -5.79 -2.97 -11.01
N MET A 101 -6.95 -3.61 -10.99
CA MET A 101 -7.98 -3.34 -9.97
C MET A 101 -7.51 -3.72 -8.58
N ALA A 102 -6.77 -4.83 -8.43
CA ALA A 102 -6.15 -5.21 -7.16
C ALA A 102 -5.19 -4.11 -6.66
N TYR A 103 -4.34 -3.60 -7.53
CA TYR A 103 -3.45 -2.46 -7.22
C TYR A 103 -4.25 -1.23 -6.79
N LEU A 104 -5.27 -0.84 -7.53
CA LEU A 104 -6.09 0.34 -7.23
C LEU A 104 -6.81 0.22 -5.88
N VAL A 105 -7.38 -0.94 -5.58
CA VAL A 105 -8.05 -1.21 -4.30
C VAL A 105 -7.06 -1.13 -3.13
N MET A 106 -5.92 -1.79 -3.25
CA MET A 106 -4.92 -1.84 -2.19
C MET A 106 -4.28 -0.47 -1.95
N MET A 107 -4.04 0.31 -3.01
CA MET A 107 -3.54 1.68 -2.89
C MET A 107 -4.59 2.62 -2.31
N THR A 108 -5.85 2.50 -2.72
CA THR A 108 -6.94 3.36 -2.22
C THR A 108 -7.11 3.22 -0.71
N ALA A 109 -7.09 2.00 -0.17
CA ALA A 109 -7.17 1.78 1.27
C ALA A 109 -6.05 2.52 2.03
N ARG A 110 -4.84 2.49 1.50
CA ARG A 110 -3.69 3.22 2.07
C ARG A 110 -3.84 4.72 1.94
N LEU A 111 -4.25 5.22 0.79
CA LEU A 111 -4.44 6.66 0.55
C LEU A 111 -5.52 7.26 1.45
N VAL A 112 -6.59 6.52 1.78
CA VAL A 112 -7.60 6.95 2.75
C VAL A 112 -6.96 7.19 4.12
N GLU A 113 -6.16 6.24 4.62
CA GLU A 113 -5.49 6.39 5.90
C GLU A 113 -4.39 7.47 5.87
N LEU A 114 -3.63 7.55 4.80
CA LEU A 114 -2.62 8.58 4.62
C LEU A 114 -3.22 9.98 4.58
N ARG A 115 -4.40 10.14 3.97
CA ARG A 115 -5.15 11.40 4.00
C ARG A 115 -5.59 11.76 5.42
N ARG A 116 -5.98 10.78 6.23
CA ARG A 116 -6.35 10.99 7.63
C ARG A 116 -5.19 11.49 8.48
N VAL A 117 -4.01 10.87 8.34
CA VAL A 117 -2.84 11.22 9.15
C VAL A 117 -2.12 12.48 8.67
N LEU A 118 -2.32 12.87 7.42
CA LEU A 118 -1.68 14.05 6.84
C LEU A 118 -2.34 15.33 7.36
N LYS A 119 -1.55 16.26 7.85
CA LYS A 119 -2.02 17.60 8.24
C LYS A 119 -2.62 18.35 7.05
N PRO A 120 -3.55 19.29 7.26
CA PRO A 120 -4.10 20.12 6.19
C PRO A 120 -3.04 20.91 5.40
N THR A 121 -1.92 21.23 6.06
CA THR A 121 -0.76 21.93 5.45
C THR A 121 0.31 20.97 4.94
N GLY A 122 0.10 19.67 5.09
CA GLY A 122 1.07 18.65 4.72
C GLY A 122 1.11 18.35 3.22
N SER A 123 2.17 17.71 2.78
CA SER A 123 2.37 17.30 1.39
C SER A 123 2.51 15.80 1.28
N LEU A 124 1.97 15.24 0.19
CA LEU A 124 2.11 13.83 -0.16
C LEU A 124 2.75 13.71 -1.54
N TYR A 125 3.78 12.87 -1.63
CA TYR A 125 4.44 12.49 -2.88
C TYR A 125 4.24 10.99 -3.10
N LEU A 126 3.76 10.65 -4.27
CA LEU A 126 3.62 9.27 -4.73
C LEU A 126 4.57 9.04 -5.90
N HIS A 127 5.57 8.17 -5.69
CA HIS A 127 6.42 7.68 -6.76
C HIS A 127 5.75 6.45 -7.40
N CYS A 128 5.37 6.57 -8.65
CA CYS A 128 4.77 5.48 -9.43
C CYS A 128 5.26 5.56 -10.88
N ASP A 129 5.17 4.43 -11.60
CA ASP A 129 5.40 4.43 -13.02
C ASP A 129 4.10 4.79 -13.79
N ASP A 130 4.20 4.82 -15.12
CA ASP A 130 3.09 5.21 -16.01
C ASP A 130 2.18 4.04 -16.39
N SER A 131 2.34 2.86 -15.79
CA SER A 131 1.54 1.66 -16.11
C SER A 131 0.26 1.56 -15.29
N ALA A 132 0.10 2.38 -14.27
CA ALA A 132 -1.05 2.36 -13.36
C ALA A 132 -1.79 3.71 -13.30
#